data_031a2161c601a43933a5e10b9c46abe7
#
_entry.id   031a2161c601a43933a5e10b9c46abe7
#
_cell.length_a   1.000
_cell.length_b   1.000
_cell.length_c   1.000
_cell.angle_alpha   90.00
_cell.angle_beta   90.00
_cell.angle_gamma   90.00
#
_symmetry.space_group_name_H-M   'P 1'
#
loop_
_entity.id
_entity.type
_entity.pdbx_description
1 polymer ?
#
loop_
_entity_poly.entity_id
_entity_poly.type
_entity_poly.pdbx_seq_one_letter_code
_entity_poly.pdbx_strand_id
1 'polypeptide(L)'
;MPRNDSFQRRAFPGGASSLQERPARSVAEMKKQQASKIREIGTALIASGFHALDAQADVLELSRTTTWTIIKSKHKSSGLSVGTLNRMLSARRLPPIVRAKIHEYIRQKAAGLYGDSEKRIRKIAALQSRTSQG
;
A
#
# COMPACT_ATOMS: atom_id res chain seq x y z
N MET A 1 -18.75 -7.57 -40.90
CA MET A 1 -18.16 -7.65 -41.14
C MET A 1 -17.83 -7.08 -41.20
N PRO A 2 -18.01 -7.02 -40.92
CA PRO A 2 -17.43 -6.88 -40.71
C PRO A 2 -17.17 -6.56 -40.39
N ARG A 3 -17.21 -7.11 -39.84
CA ARG A 3 -16.68 -7.22 -39.56
C ARG A 3 -16.21 -7.03 -39.13
N ASN A 4 -16.50 -7.10 -38.89
CA ASN A 4 -15.86 -7.18 -38.61
C ASN A 4 -15.53 -6.94 -38.20
N ASP A 5 -15.75 -7.32 -37.74
CA ASP A 5 -15.23 -7.42 -37.47
C ASP A 5 -14.93 -7.18 -37.02
N SER A 6 -15.15 -7.39 -36.71
CA SER A 6 -14.60 -7.53 -36.48
C SER A 6 -14.37 -7.12 -36.05
N PHE A 7 -14.46 -7.45 -35.71
CA PHE A 7 -13.95 -7.33 -35.50
C PHE A 7 -13.83 -7.12 -35.06
N GLN A 8 -14.01 -7.28 -34.44
CA GLN A 8 -13.59 -7.31 -34.27
C GLN A 8 -13.28 -7.27 -33.76
N ARG A 9 -13.67 -7.38 -33.44
CA ARG A 9 -13.12 -7.53 -33.18
C ARG A 9 -12.83 -7.33 -32.69
N ARG A 10 -13.31 -7.54 -32.31
CA ARG A 10 -12.72 -7.57 -32.06
C ARG A 10 -12.52 -7.24 -31.50
N ALA A 11 -13.11 -7.41 -31.20
CA ALA A 11 -12.61 -7.43 -30.91
C ALA A 11 -12.60 -6.96 -30.35
N PHE A 12 -12.77 -6.79 -30.26
CA PHE A 12 -12.31 -6.66 -29.94
C PHE A 12 -12.40 -6.50 -29.45
N PRO A 13 -12.69 -6.77 -28.75
CA PRO A 13 -12.31 -6.81 -28.39
C PRO A 13 -12.22 -6.42 -27.95
N GLY A 14 -12.51 -6.29 -27.61
CA GLY A 14 -11.94 -6.48 -27.20
C GLY A 14 -11.82 -6.12 -26.58
N GLY A 15 -12.05 -6.17 -26.22
CA GLY A 15 -11.55 -6.35 -25.81
C GLY A 15 -11.37 -6.14 -25.19
N ALA A 16 -11.42 -6.41 -25.07
CA ALA A 16 -10.82 -6.58 -24.71
C ALA A 16 -10.58 -6.29 -24.29
N SER A 17 -10.50 -6.34 -24.16
CA SER A 17 -9.78 -6.33 -23.80
C SER A 17 -9.47 -5.78 -23.50
N SER A 18 -9.48 -5.77 -23.31
CA SER A 18 -8.78 -5.60 -22.96
C SER A 18 -8.47 -5.08 -22.74
N LEU A 19 -8.52 -5.22 -22.52
CA LEU A 19 -7.99 -5.16 -22.20
C LEU A 19 -7.51 -5.08 -22.30
N GLN A 20 -7.43 -4.82 -22.50
CA GLN A 20 -6.88 -5.02 -22.67
C GLN A 20 -6.39 -5.35 -22.16
N GLU A 21 -6.51 -5.57 -22.47
CA GLU A 21 -5.99 -6.29 -21.64
C GLU A 21 -4.69 -6.12 -21.12
N ARG A 22 -4.61 -5.80 -19.93
CA ARG A 22 -3.37 -5.58 -19.28
C ARG A 22 -2.88 -6.91 -18.73
N PRO A 23 -1.62 -7.35 -19.00
CA PRO A 23 -1.12 -8.57 -18.40
C PRO A 23 -1.09 -8.42 -16.87
N ALA A 24 -1.31 -9.54 -16.16
CA ALA A 24 -1.23 -9.53 -14.72
C ALA A 24 0.17 -9.14 -14.27
N ARG A 25 0.27 -8.31 -13.25
CA ARG A 25 1.55 -7.94 -12.71
C ARG A 25 2.21 -9.13 -12.04
N SER A 26 3.52 -9.22 -12.17
CA SER A 26 4.27 -10.25 -11.48
C SER A 26 4.27 -9.98 -9.97
N VAL A 27 4.46 -11.04 -9.19
CA VAL A 27 4.59 -10.89 -7.74
C VAL A 27 5.74 -9.96 -7.40
N ALA A 28 6.85 -10.07 -8.13
CA ALA A 28 8.00 -9.20 -7.91
C ALA A 28 7.65 -7.73 -8.09
N GLU A 29 6.86 -7.41 -9.11
CA GLU A 29 6.44 -6.04 -9.36
C GLU A 29 5.53 -5.53 -8.27
N MET A 30 4.59 -6.38 -7.81
CA MET A 30 3.69 -6.00 -6.74
C MET A 30 4.44 -5.74 -5.44
N LYS A 31 5.44 -6.57 -5.13
CA LYS A 31 6.26 -6.36 -3.93
C LYS A 31 7.11 -5.10 -4.03
N LYS A 32 7.60 -4.80 -5.22
CA LYS A 32 8.35 -3.59 -5.47
C LYS A 32 7.49 -2.35 -5.24
N GLN A 33 6.26 -2.39 -5.71
CA GLN A 33 5.33 -1.28 -5.50
C GLN A 33 4.99 -1.12 -4.03
N GLN A 34 4.81 -2.22 -3.31
CA GLN A 34 4.56 -2.15 -1.89
C GLN A 34 5.71 -1.47 -1.15
N ALA A 35 6.95 -1.87 -1.47
CA ALA A 35 8.12 -1.27 -0.86
C ALA A 35 8.19 0.23 -1.15
N SER A 36 7.83 0.64 -2.36
CA SER A 36 7.81 2.04 -2.74
C SER A 36 6.80 2.83 -1.91
N LYS A 37 5.61 2.28 -1.70
CA LYS A 37 4.58 2.94 -0.88
C LYS A 37 5.01 3.06 0.58
N ILE A 38 5.64 2.03 1.11
CA ILE A 38 6.14 2.08 2.48
C ILE A 38 7.23 3.15 2.60
N ARG A 39 8.07 3.26 1.58
CA ARG A 39 9.12 4.29 1.56
C ARG A 39 8.52 5.69 1.57
N GLU A 40 7.36 5.88 0.95
CA GLU A 40 6.70 7.17 0.95
C GLU A 40 6.31 7.62 2.35
N ILE A 41 6.03 6.67 3.25
CA ILE A 41 5.74 7.01 4.64
C ILE A 41 6.97 7.65 5.27
N GLY A 42 8.15 7.08 5.03
CA GLY A 42 9.40 7.64 5.53
C GLY A 42 9.69 9.01 4.95
N THR A 43 9.44 9.18 3.65
CA THR A 43 9.62 10.47 2.99
C THR A 43 8.70 11.53 3.60
N ALA A 44 7.45 11.15 3.90
CA ALA A 44 6.50 12.06 4.52
C ALA A 44 6.93 12.46 5.92
N LEU A 45 7.53 11.54 6.68
CA LEU A 45 8.07 11.87 8.01
C LEU A 45 9.17 12.92 7.90
N ILE A 46 10.08 12.73 6.96
CA ILE A 46 11.17 13.69 6.75
C ILE A 46 10.61 15.04 6.32
N ALA A 47 9.64 15.04 5.41
CA ALA A 47 9.00 16.27 4.95
C ALA A 47 8.27 16.99 6.09
N SER A 48 7.86 16.24 7.10
CA SER A 48 7.18 16.81 8.28
C SER A 48 8.17 17.27 9.36
N GLY A 49 9.46 17.14 9.11
CA GLY A 49 10.49 17.61 10.02
C GLY A 49 11.09 16.56 10.94
N PHE A 50 10.74 15.28 10.77
CA PHE A 50 11.24 14.22 11.62
C PHE A 50 12.39 13.50 10.92
N HIS A 51 13.60 14.00 11.17
CA HIS A 51 14.80 13.50 10.46
C HIS A 51 15.55 12.41 11.21
N ALA A 52 15.52 12.44 12.55
CA ALA A 52 16.23 11.45 13.35
C ALA A 52 15.35 10.25 13.61
N LEU A 53 15.98 9.07 13.67
CA LEU A 53 15.25 7.82 13.91
C LEU A 53 14.44 7.87 15.21
N ASP A 54 15.03 8.42 16.27
CA ASP A 54 14.32 8.51 17.56
C ASP A 54 13.05 9.34 17.45
N ALA A 55 13.12 10.48 16.76
CA ALA A 55 11.96 11.34 16.57
C ALA A 55 10.90 10.66 15.71
N GLN A 56 11.34 9.92 14.69
CA GLN A 56 10.43 9.19 13.81
C GLN A 56 9.71 8.09 14.58
N ALA A 57 10.45 7.32 15.39
CA ALA A 57 9.86 6.25 16.19
C ALA A 57 8.86 6.81 17.18
N ASP A 58 9.20 7.93 17.79
CA ASP A 58 8.36 8.57 18.79
C ASP A 58 7.03 9.01 18.19
N VAL A 59 7.06 9.67 17.04
CA VAL A 59 5.84 10.19 16.42
C VAL A 59 4.97 9.08 15.83
N LEU A 60 5.59 7.98 15.40
CA LEU A 60 4.84 6.81 14.92
C LEU A 60 4.37 5.92 16.06
N GLU A 61 4.91 6.13 17.26
CA GLU A 61 4.66 5.29 18.43
C GLU A 61 5.03 3.83 18.17
N LEU A 62 6.16 3.65 17.51
CA LEU A 62 6.74 2.35 17.22
C LEU A 62 8.10 2.25 17.87
N SER A 63 8.60 1.02 18.01
CA SER A 63 9.97 0.82 18.48
C SER A 63 10.95 1.36 17.45
N ARG A 64 12.17 1.67 17.91
CA ARG A 64 13.23 2.12 16.99
C ARG A 64 13.51 1.07 15.92
N THR A 65 13.53 -0.20 16.31
CA THR A 65 13.80 -1.29 15.39
C THR A 65 12.75 -1.36 14.28
N THR A 66 11.48 -1.33 14.66
CA THR A 66 10.40 -1.38 13.68
C THR A 66 10.44 -0.15 12.76
N THR A 67 10.66 1.03 13.34
CA THR A 67 10.76 2.27 12.56
C THR A 67 11.92 2.18 11.58
N TRP A 68 13.06 1.68 12.03
CA TRP A 68 14.24 1.53 11.18
C TRP A 68 13.94 0.63 9.97
N THR A 69 13.20 -0.48 10.19
CA THR A 69 12.87 -1.37 9.07
C THR A 69 12.00 -0.67 8.02
N ILE A 70 11.13 0.22 8.47
CA ILE A 70 10.27 0.99 7.56
C ILE A 70 11.12 1.99 6.77
N ILE A 71 11.93 2.78 7.47
CA ILE A 71 12.73 3.84 6.86
C ILE A 71 13.77 3.27 5.90
N LYS A 72 14.40 2.16 6.27
CA LYS A 72 15.48 1.57 5.49
C LYS A 72 15.00 0.48 4.52
N SER A 73 13.71 0.31 4.37
CA SER A 73 13.11 -0.70 3.48
C SER A 73 13.60 -2.11 3.81
N LYS A 74 13.74 -2.40 5.12
CA LYS A 74 14.15 -3.73 5.58
C LYS A 74 12.99 -4.53 6.14
N HIS A 75 11.78 -4.08 5.87
CA HIS A 75 10.58 -4.81 6.28
C HIS A 75 10.43 -6.11 5.49
N LYS A 76 9.59 -7.01 6.00
CA LYS A 76 9.33 -8.27 5.32
C LYS A 76 8.66 -8.02 3.97
N SER A 77 8.82 -8.96 3.05
CA SER A 77 8.22 -8.84 1.72
C SER A 77 6.69 -8.75 1.79
N SER A 78 6.08 -9.27 2.85
CA SER A 78 4.63 -9.16 3.04
C SER A 78 4.21 -7.75 3.48
N GLY A 79 5.17 -6.86 3.74
CA GLY A 79 4.89 -5.48 4.10
C GLY A 79 4.59 -5.31 5.58
N LEU A 80 3.87 -4.25 5.90
CA LEU A 80 3.56 -3.92 7.29
C LEU A 80 2.36 -4.72 7.77
N SER A 81 2.43 -5.18 9.02
CA SER A 81 1.36 -5.96 9.62
C SER A 81 0.19 -5.06 10.02
N VAL A 82 -0.98 -5.67 10.19
CA VAL A 82 -2.16 -4.96 10.68
C VAL A 82 -1.88 -4.32 12.03
N GLY A 83 -1.16 -5.03 12.90
CA GLY A 83 -0.81 -4.50 14.21
C GLY A 83 0.03 -3.23 14.12
N THR A 84 1.04 -3.24 13.25
CA THR A 84 1.89 -2.07 13.05
C THR A 84 1.07 -0.91 12.49
N LEU A 85 0.25 -1.17 11.49
CA LEU A 85 -0.58 -0.12 10.87
C LEU A 85 -1.56 0.47 11.86
N ASN A 86 -2.20 -0.37 12.65
CA ASN A 86 -3.15 0.08 13.66
C ASN A 86 -2.46 0.97 14.70
N ARG A 87 -1.26 0.57 15.10
CA ARG A 87 -0.49 1.33 16.09
C ARG A 87 -0.14 2.71 15.56
N MET A 88 0.31 2.78 14.31
CA MET A 88 0.65 4.07 13.71
C MET A 88 -0.56 4.98 13.59
N LEU A 89 -1.71 4.43 13.19
CA LEU A 89 -2.93 5.22 13.04
C LEU A 89 -3.47 5.70 14.38
N SER A 90 -3.10 5.02 15.47
CA SER A 90 -3.51 5.41 16.82
C SER A 90 -2.57 6.46 17.41
N ALA A 91 -1.47 6.76 16.75
CA ALA A 91 -0.48 7.72 17.27
C ALA A 91 -1.09 9.13 17.29
N ARG A 92 -1.01 9.80 18.44
CA ARG A 92 -1.67 11.08 18.64
C ARG A 92 -1.06 12.22 17.86
N ARG A 93 0.26 12.18 17.69
CA ARG A 93 0.99 13.29 17.08
C ARG A 93 1.36 13.02 15.63
N LEU A 94 0.72 12.03 15.02
CA LEU A 94 1.00 11.67 13.64
C LEU A 94 0.66 12.83 12.70
N PRO A 95 1.63 13.32 11.90
CA PRO A 95 1.35 14.42 10.97
C PRO A 95 0.30 13.99 9.93
N PRO A 96 -0.56 14.91 9.49
CA PRO A 96 -1.61 14.56 8.52
C PRO A 96 -1.09 13.96 7.23
N ILE A 97 0.05 14.44 6.72
CA ILE A 97 0.60 13.90 5.48
C ILE A 97 1.07 12.45 5.67
N VAL A 98 1.62 12.13 6.84
CA VAL A 98 2.04 10.76 7.15
C VAL A 98 0.80 9.87 7.28
N ARG A 99 -0.22 10.36 7.97
CA ARG A 99 -1.48 9.63 8.12
C ARG A 99 -2.10 9.33 6.75
N ALA A 100 -2.09 10.31 5.85
CA ALA A 100 -2.63 10.13 4.51
C ALA A 100 -1.89 9.05 3.74
N LYS A 101 -0.56 8.98 3.88
CA LYS A 101 0.23 7.96 3.22
C LYS A 101 -0.06 6.58 3.78
N ILE A 102 -0.27 6.48 5.08
CA ILE A 102 -0.61 5.20 5.71
C ILE A 102 -1.97 4.73 5.20
N HIS A 103 -2.97 5.62 5.14
CA HIS A 103 -4.29 5.27 4.64
C HIS A 103 -4.24 4.85 3.18
N GLU A 104 -3.42 5.51 2.37
CA GLU A 104 -3.26 5.14 0.98
C GLU A 104 -2.68 3.74 0.85
N TYR A 105 -1.67 3.43 1.66
CA TYR A 105 -1.06 2.10 1.68
C TYR A 105 -2.10 1.03 2.06
N ILE A 106 -2.89 1.30 3.12
CA ILE A 106 -3.92 0.37 3.57
C ILE A 106 -4.96 0.14 2.48
N ARG A 107 -5.39 1.21 1.82
CA ARG A 107 -6.40 1.13 0.77
C ARG A 107 -5.93 0.26 -0.38
N GLN A 108 -4.69 0.44 -0.81
CA GLN A 108 -4.14 -0.32 -1.91
C GLN A 108 -3.91 -1.78 -1.52
N LYS A 109 -3.47 -2.01 -0.29
CA LYS A 109 -3.25 -3.36 0.21
C LYS A 109 -4.58 -4.12 0.33
N ALA A 110 -5.62 -3.43 0.80
CA ALA A 110 -6.96 -4.02 0.88
C ALA A 110 -7.53 -4.34 -0.49
N ALA A 111 -7.11 -3.61 -1.51
CA ALA A 111 -7.52 -3.86 -2.90
C ALA A 111 -6.73 -5.01 -3.54
N GLY A 112 -5.78 -5.59 -2.82
CA GLY A 112 -5.01 -6.73 -3.32
C GLY A 112 -3.88 -6.36 -4.26
N LEU A 113 -3.48 -5.11 -4.31
CA LEU A 113 -2.50 -4.63 -5.28
C LEU A 113 -1.08 -5.13 -5.00
N TYR A 114 -0.82 -5.67 -3.81
CA TYR A 114 0.52 -6.10 -3.42
C TYR A 114 0.69 -7.61 -3.37
N GLY A 115 -0.29 -8.36 -3.88
CA GLY A 115 -0.17 -9.80 -3.99
C GLY A 115 -0.42 -10.57 -2.70
N ASP A 116 -1.17 -9.98 -1.78
CA ASP A 116 -1.48 -10.63 -0.52
C ASP A 116 -2.51 -11.74 -0.68
N SER A 117 -2.50 -12.69 0.27
CA SER A 117 -3.50 -13.76 0.28
C SER A 117 -4.87 -13.17 0.63
N GLU A 118 -5.91 -13.91 0.28
CA GLU A 118 -7.27 -13.50 0.59
C GLU A 118 -7.48 -13.26 2.07
N LYS A 119 -6.92 -14.12 2.89
CA LYS A 119 -7.03 -14.00 4.34
C LYS A 119 -6.43 -12.69 4.82
N ARG A 120 -5.25 -12.34 4.29
CA ARG A 120 -4.57 -11.11 4.67
C ARG A 120 -5.33 -9.89 4.18
N ILE A 121 -5.85 -9.95 2.95
CA ILE A 121 -6.64 -8.86 2.40
C ILE A 121 -7.86 -8.59 3.28
N ARG A 122 -8.52 -9.63 3.77
CA ARG A 122 -9.67 -9.46 4.65
C ARG A 122 -9.31 -8.76 5.96
N LYS A 123 -8.15 -9.10 6.52
CA LYS A 123 -7.69 -8.45 7.75
C LYS A 123 -7.42 -6.96 7.53
N ILE A 124 -6.80 -6.63 6.41
CA ILE A 124 -6.51 -5.24 6.06
C ILE A 124 -7.81 -4.48 5.78
N ALA A 125 -8.75 -5.10 5.08
CA ALA A 125 -10.03 -4.48 4.79
C ALA A 125 -10.81 -4.18 6.07
N ALA A 126 -10.73 -5.07 7.07
CA ALA A 126 -11.36 -4.85 8.35
C ALA A 126 -10.74 -3.65 9.06
N LEU A 127 -9.42 -3.51 8.99
CA LEU A 127 -8.74 -2.35 9.56
C LEU A 127 -9.15 -1.08 8.85
N GLN A 128 -9.22 -1.10 7.53
CA GLN A 128 -9.65 0.05 6.74
C GLN A 128 -11.06 0.49 7.14
N SER A 129 -11.96 -0.45 7.30
CA SER A 129 -13.34 -0.17 7.68
C SER A 129 -13.40 0.52 9.04
N ARG A 130 -12.62 0.04 10.02
CA ARG A 130 -12.60 0.63 11.34
C ARG A 130 -12.03 2.04 11.33
N THR A 131 -10.97 2.28 10.57
CA THR A 131 -10.29 3.57 10.58
C THR A 131 -11.03 4.62 9.78
N SER A 132 -11.80 4.23 8.78
CA SER A 132 -12.53 5.20 7.98
C SER A 132 -13.80 5.69 8.67
N GLN A 133 -14.21 5.04 9.76
CA GLN A 133 -15.37 5.49 10.54
C GLN A 133 -14.97 6.43 11.68
N GLY A 134 -13.74 6.42 12.02
CA GLY A 134 -13.24 7.26 13.10
C GLY A 134 -12.69 8.55 12.58
#